data_7f10ffe335d9dfd261c2480e41cc8812
#
_entry.id   7f10ffe335d9dfd261c2480e41cc8812
#
_cell.length_a   1.000
_cell.length_b   1.000
_cell.length_c   1.000
_cell.angle_alpha   90.00
_cell.angle_beta   90.00
_cell.angle_gamma   90.00
#
_symmetry.space_group_name_H-M   'P 1'
#
loop_
_entity.id
_entity.type
_entity.pdbx_description
1 polymer ?
#
loop_
_entity_poly.entity_id
_entity_poly.type
_entity_poly.pdbx_seq_one_letter_code
_entity_poly.pdbx_strand_id
1 'polypeptide(L)'
;MKRFVVAGLGFLALAAMPASAADLPRGAPYRAPAYAAQYNWTGFYLGINGGGGFGDSNWNGFAVSNSPSGGMIGGTAGYNWQGAGSPWVFGLEGDIDWTNLKDSTACGALNCQTRNNWFGTVRGRVGYAFDRFLPYFTGGLAVGDIEANRTGFIGSKDTNAGWTVGVGIEGVIAGNWTAKIEYLYADLGDTTCSAVACGVATNVDLTVNVVRGGLNYRF
;
A
#
# COMPACT_ATOMS: atom_id res chain seq x y z
N MET A 1 -0.66 -90.41 17.63
CA MET A 1 -1.75 -90.86 18.46
C MET A 1 -2.95 -89.94 18.23
N LYS A 2 -3.98 -90.50 17.55
CA LYS A 2 -5.38 -90.64 17.98
C LYS A 2 -5.98 -89.29 18.44
N ARG A 3 -6.98 -88.75 17.88
CA ARG A 3 -8.39 -89.12 17.53
C ARG A 3 -9.21 -87.82 17.65
N PHE A 4 -10.23 -87.42 17.14
CA PHE A 4 -11.41 -87.87 16.38
C PHE A 4 -12.23 -86.68 15.97
N VAL A 5 -12.71 -86.71 14.81
CA VAL A 5 -13.88 -86.15 14.15
C VAL A 5 -15.12 -86.09 15.07
N VAL A 6 -15.86 -84.97 15.02
CA VAL A 6 -17.35 -85.02 15.10
C VAL A 6 -17.88 -83.90 14.22
N ALA A 7 -18.65 -84.31 13.23
CA ALA A 7 -19.47 -83.45 12.38
C ALA A 7 -20.77 -83.05 13.12
N GLY A 8 -21.12 -81.79 12.98
CA GLY A 8 -22.40 -81.28 13.43
C GLY A 8 -23.11 -80.49 12.32
N LEU A 9 -23.96 -81.15 11.58
CA LEU A 9 -24.90 -80.50 10.66
C LEU A 9 -25.93 -79.67 11.45
N GLY A 10 -25.84 -78.37 11.37
CA GLY A 10 -26.93 -77.45 11.86
C GLY A 10 -27.70 -76.91 10.68
N PHE A 11 -28.91 -77.30 10.50
CA PHE A 11 -29.91 -76.76 9.58
C PHE A 11 -30.24 -75.33 10.00
N LEU A 12 -29.84 -74.33 9.24
CA LEU A 12 -30.35 -72.96 9.37
C LEU A 12 -31.51 -72.75 8.43
N ALA A 13 -32.71 -72.64 9.02
CA ALA A 13 -33.90 -72.17 8.33
C ALA A 13 -33.70 -70.67 7.92
N LEU A 14 -33.66 -70.37 6.63
CA LEU A 14 -33.80 -69.04 6.16
C LEU A 14 -35.21 -68.51 6.36
N ALA A 15 -35.44 -67.72 7.40
CA ALA A 15 -36.59 -66.85 7.53
C ALA A 15 -36.45 -65.71 6.53
N ALA A 16 -37.22 -65.69 5.44
CA ALA A 16 -37.38 -64.59 4.54
C ALA A 16 -38.09 -63.45 5.28
N MET A 17 -37.30 -62.46 5.77
CA MET A 17 -37.82 -61.18 6.23
C MET A 17 -38.17 -60.31 5.05
N PRO A 18 -39.36 -59.73 4.92
CA PRO A 18 -39.65 -58.73 3.92
C PRO A 18 -38.80 -57.52 4.20
N ALA A 19 -37.93 -57.12 3.24
CA ALA A 19 -37.20 -55.89 3.28
C ALA A 19 -38.20 -54.74 3.12
N SER A 20 -38.62 -54.13 4.25
CA SER A 20 -39.27 -52.84 4.23
C SER A 20 -38.22 -51.83 3.77
N ALA A 21 -38.25 -51.47 2.50
CA ALA A 21 -37.54 -50.32 2.00
C ALA A 21 -38.12 -49.12 2.75
N ALA A 22 -37.45 -48.69 3.83
CA ALA A 22 -37.75 -47.45 4.48
C ALA A 22 -37.51 -46.35 3.43
N ASP A 23 -38.59 -45.71 3.01
CA ASP A 23 -38.52 -44.46 2.23
C ASP A 23 -37.81 -43.43 3.11
N LEU A 24 -36.49 -43.37 2.98
CA LEU A 24 -35.69 -42.29 3.58
C LEU A 24 -36.20 -41.00 2.95
N PRO A 25 -36.70 -40.05 3.75
CA PRO A 25 -37.07 -38.76 3.21
C PRO A 25 -35.85 -38.22 2.45
N ARG A 26 -36.03 -37.98 1.14
CA ARG A 26 -34.99 -37.32 0.33
C ARG A 26 -34.60 -36.05 1.05
N GLY A 27 -33.46 -36.08 1.73
CA GLY A 27 -32.90 -34.91 2.38
C GLY A 27 -32.94 -33.79 1.36
N ALA A 28 -33.51 -32.66 1.74
CA ALA A 28 -33.51 -31.48 0.90
C ALA A 28 -32.08 -31.30 0.34
N PRO A 29 -31.92 -31.02 -0.97
CA PRO A 29 -30.59 -30.89 -1.56
C PRO A 29 -29.82 -29.89 -0.71
N TYR A 30 -28.70 -30.33 -0.13
CA TYR A 30 -27.80 -29.47 0.61
C TYR A 30 -27.33 -28.36 -0.37
N ARG A 31 -27.96 -27.19 -0.27
CA ARG A 31 -27.46 -26.01 -0.94
C ARG A 31 -26.14 -25.70 -0.26
N ALA A 32 -25.05 -26.04 -0.93
CA ALA A 32 -23.75 -25.52 -0.54
C ALA A 32 -23.91 -24.01 -0.30
N PRO A 33 -23.41 -23.47 0.83
CA PRO A 33 -23.46 -22.04 1.07
C PRO A 33 -22.89 -21.38 -0.18
N ALA A 34 -23.67 -20.46 -0.79
CA ALA A 34 -23.19 -19.67 -1.89
C ALA A 34 -21.95 -18.94 -1.35
N TYR A 35 -20.78 -19.33 -1.81
CA TYR A 35 -19.57 -18.56 -1.56
C TYR A 35 -19.87 -17.16 -2.07
N ALA A 36 -20.02 -16.21 -1.18
CA ALA A 36 -20.10 -14.81 -1.55
C ALA A 36 -18.88 -14.55 -2.44
N ALA A 37 -19.12 -14.13 -3.69
CA ALA A 37 -18.06 -13.90 -4.63
C ALA A 37 -17.10 -12.88 -4.00
N GLN A 38 -15.93 -13.34 -3.59
CA GLN A 38 -14.89 -12.50 -3.01
C GLN A 38 -14.57 -11.40 -4.00
N TYR A 39 -14.51 -10.15 -3.52
CA TYR A 39 -14.16 -9.03 -4.39
C TYR A 39 -12.76 -9.28 -4.99
N ASN A 40 -12.66 -9.27 -6.31
CA ASN A 40 -11.40 -9.46 -7.02
C ASN A 40 -10.70 -8.11 -7.17
N TRP A 41 -9.52 -7.97 -6.59
CA TRP A 41 -8.72 -6.74 -6.63
C TRP A 41 -7.88 -6.60 -7.91
N THR A 42 -7.88 -7.60 -8.81
CA THR A 42 -7.11 -7.56 -10.06
C THR A 42 -7.69 -6.52 -11.02
N GLY A 43 -6.83 -5.70 -11.58
CA GLY A 43 -7.18 -4.75 -12.63
C GLY A 43 -6.33 -3.49 -12.58
N PHE A 44 -6.43 -2.73 -13.66
CA PHE A 44 -5.87 -1.39 -13.77
C PHE A 44 -6.76 -0.40 -13.04
N TYR A 45 -6.17 0.58 -12.40
CA TYR A 45 -6.91 1.67 -11.74
C TYR A 45 -6.24 3.01 -11.97
N LEU A 46 -7.09 4.03 -11.99
CA LEU A 46 -6.71 5.43 -11.98
C LEU A 46 -7.39 6.12 -10.80
N GLY A 47 -6.70 7.07 -10.19
CA GLY A 47 -7.23 7.77 -9.03
C GLY A 47 -6.69 9.16 -8.87
N ILE A 48 -7.31 9.85 -7.93
CA ILE A 48 -6.84 11.13 -7.41
C ILE A 48 -6.52 10.95 -5.93
N ASN A 49 -5.53 11.68 -5.47
CA ASN A 49 -5.15 11.68 -4.06
C ASN A 49 -4.94 13.10 -3.57
N GLY A 50 -5.02 13.28 -2.26
CA GLY A 50 -4.72 14.55 -1.62
C GLY A 50 -4.44 14.35 -0.13
N GLY A 51 -3.62 15.20 0.42
CA GLY A 51 -3.21 15.06 1.81
C GLY A 51 -2.28 16.16 2.29
N GLY A 52 -1.54 15.84 3.32
CA GLY A 52 -0.52 16.71 3.89
C GLY A 52 0.80 15.99 4.08
N GLY A 53 1.88 16.73 3.88
CA GLY A 53 3.23 16.30 4.18
C GLY A 53 3.83 17.14 5.31
N PHE A 54 4.65 16.50 6.14
CA PHE A 54 5.48 17.16 7.13
C PHE A 54 6.86 16.50 7.07
N GLY A 55 7.88 17.33 6.98
CA GLY A 55 9.25 16.88 6.82
C GLY A 55 10.13 17.34 7.95
N ASP A 56 11.28 16.72 8.05
CA ASP A 56 12.40 17.19 8.84
C ASP A 56 13.59 17.41 7.91
N SER A 57 14.10 18.64 7.90
CA SER A 57 15.26 19.03 7.12
C SER A 57 16.40 19.39 8.05
N ASN A 58 17.50 18.66 7.98
CA ASN A 58 18.69 18.90 8.79
C ASN A 58 19.79 19.55 7.91
N TRP A 59 20.20 20.76 8.31
CA TRP A 59 21.30 21.50 7.70
C TRP A 59 22.58 21.26 8.49
N ASN A 60 23.39 20.31 8.07
CA ASN A 60 24.58 19.88 8.82
C ASN A 60 25.64 20.99 9.02
N GLY A 61 25.59 22.07 8.23
CA GLY A 61 26.54 23.19 8.36
C GLY A 61 26.14 24.31 9.33
N PHE A 62 24.87 24.34 9.78
CA PHE A 62 24.33 25.43 10.60
C PHE A 62 23.65 25.00 11.90
N ALA A 63 23.60 23.70 12.19
CA ALA A 63 22.89 23.11 13.34
C ALA A 63 21.41 23.60 13.46
N VAL A 64 20.73 23.79 12.32
CA VAL A 64 19.34 24.24 12.24
C VAL A 64 18.50 23.12 11.64
N SER A 65 17.43 22.74 12.34
CA SER A 65 16.41 21.82 11.84
C SER A 65 15.13 22.58 11.50
N ASN A 66 14.55 22.29 10.37
CA ASN A 66 13.31 22.86 9.86
C ASN A 66 12.27 21.76 9.69
N SER A 67 11.02 22.06 9.91
CA SER A 67 9.90 21.13 9.71
C SER A 67 8.94 21.68 8.65
N PRO A 68 9.29 21.56 7.34
CA PRO A 68 8.40 21.99 6.27
C PRO A 68 7.09 21.21 6.32
N SER A 69 5.98 21.93 6.24
CA SER A 69 4.65 21.33 6.18
C SER A 69 3.83 21.97 5.05
N GLY A 70 2.94 21.19 4.47
CA GLY A 70 2.10 21.68 3.39
C GLY A 70 1.10 20.65 2.89
N GLY A 71 0.19 21.12 2.04
CA GLY A 71 -0.77 20.27 1.35
C GLY A 71 -0.21 19.70 0.06
N MET A 72 -0.78 18.60 -0.39
CA MET A 72 -0.53 17.97 -1.68
C MET A 72 -1.81 17.49 -2.33
N ILE A 73 -1.82 17.47 -3.65
CA ILE A 73 -2.89 16.91 -4.48
C ILE A 73 -2.28 16.32 -5.73
N GLY A 74 -2.76 15.18 -6.14
CA GLY A 74 -2.17 14.50 -7.28
C GLY A 74 -3.02 13.43 -7.92
N GLY A 75 -2.40 12.71 -8.84
CA GLY A 75 -2.96 11.58 -9.55
C GLY A 75 -2.18 10.30 -9.30
N THR A 76 -2.91 9.20 -9.29
CA THR A 76 -2.37 7.85 -9.09
C THR A 76 -2.80 6.96 -10.25
N ALA A 77 -1.89 6.13 -10.72
CA ALA A 77 -2.17 5.06 -11.67
C ALA A 77 -1.49 3.78 -11.19
N GLY A 78 -2.18 2.64 -11.34
CA GLY A 78 -1.60 1.38 -10.91
C GLY A 78 -2.32 0.16 -11.46
N TYR A 79 -1.71 -0.98 -11.22
CA TYR A 79 -2.26 -2.28 -11.55
C TYR A 79 -2.10 -3.24 -10.37
N ASN A 80 -3.18 -3.88 -10.00
CA ASN A 80 -3.19 -4.94 -8.98
C ASN A 80 -3.34 -6.31 -9.64
N TRP A 81 -2.67 -7.28 -9.08
CA TRP A 81 -2.80 -8.69 -9.45
C TRP A 81 -3.12 -9.53 -8.20
N GLN A 82 -4.18 -10.33 -8.29
CA GLN A 82 -4.63 -11.26 -7.26
C GLN A 82 -4.81 -12.64 -7.89
N GLY A 83 -4.11 -13.64 -7.38
CA GLY A 83 -4.27 -15.02 -7.83
C GLY A 83 -5.66 -15.56 -7.50
N ALA A 84 -6.20 -16.42 -8.36
CA ALA A 84 -7.50 -17.03 -8.13
C ALA A 84 -7.53 -17.79 -6.79
N GLY A 85 -8.47 -17.44 -5.92
CA GLY A 85 -8.62 -18.03 -4.58
C GLY A 85 -7.56 -17.58 -3.56
N SER A 86 -6.64 -16.69 -3.94
CA SER A 86 -5.63 -16.15 -3.03
C SER A 86 -6.11 -14.86 -2.38
N PRO A 87 -5.89 -14.66 -1.08
CA PRO A 87 -6.14 -13.36 -0.44
C PRO A 87 -5.01 -12.35 -0.71
N TRP A 88 -3.88 -12.78 -1.24
CA TRP A 88 -2.73 -11.90 -1.48
C TRP A 88 -2.91 -11.11 -2.77
N VAL A 89 -2.68 -9.81 -2.66
CA VAL A 89 -2.73 -8.85 -3.76
C VAL A 89 -1.35 -8.22 -3.91
N PHE A 90 -0.81 -8.29 -5.11
CA PHE A 90 0.43 -7.62 -5.48
C PHE A 90 0.11 -6.52 -6.48
N GLY A 91 0.82 -5.41 -6.44
CA GLY A 91 0.56 -4.32 -7.36
C GLY A 91 1.78 -3.45 -7.61
N LEU A 92 1.67 -2.68 -8.69
CA LEU A 92 2.56 -1.57 -9.00
C LEU A 92 1.72 -0.29 -9.04
N GLU A 93 2.22 0.76 -8.42
CA GLU A 93 1.56 2.05 -8.35
C GLU A 93 2.57 3.15 -8.67
N GLY A 94 2.16 4.09 -9.52
CA GLY A 94 2.87 5.34 -9.76
C GLY A 94 1.96 6.50 -9.41
N ASP A 95 2.52 7.52 -8.79
CA ASP A 95 1.80 8.77 -8.49
C ASP A 95 2.66 9.99 -8.75
N ILE A 96 1.97 11.09 -9.03
CA ILE A 96 2.55 12.41 -9.17
C ILE A 96 1.67 13.40 -8.43
N ASP A 97 2.27 14.12 -7.50
CA ASP A 97 1.60 15.06 -6.61
C ASP A 97 2.19 16.46 -6.78
N TRP A 98 1.33 17.45 -6.93
CA TRP A 98 1.70 18.84 -6.75
C TRP A 98 1.65 19.17 -5.27
N THR A 99 2.72 19.78 -4.80
CA THR A 99 2.90 20.09 -3.39
C THR A 99 3.05 21.59 -3.17
N ASN A 100 2.64 22.05 -2.01
CA ASN A 100 2.87 23.42 -1.57
C ASN A 100 3.63 23.42 -0.23
N LEU A 101 4.63 22.52 -0.14
CA LEU A 101 5.49 22.47 1.03
C LEU A 101 6.43 23.66 1.00
N LYS A 102 6.33 24.50 2.01
CA LYS A 102 7.17 25.69 2.19
C LYS A 102 7.60 25.77 3.63
N ASP A 103 8.87 26.09 3.82
CA ASP A 103 9.37 26.51 5.12
C ASP A 103 10.38 27.64 4.96
N SER A 104 10.38 28.54 5.92
CA SER A 104 11.35 29.63 5.99
C SER A 104 11.86 29.75 7.42
N THR A 105 13.15 29.55 7.60
CA THR A 105 13.83 29.66 8.91
C THR A 105 14.99 30.62 8.82
N ALA A 106 15.24 31.31 9.95
CA ALA A 106 16.39 32.19 10.07
C ALA A 106 17.69 31.38 10.12
N CYS A 107 18.57 31.56 9.12
CA CYS A 107 19.91 31.00 9.08
C CYS A 107 20.93 32.08 9.40
N GLY A 108 21.16 32.33 10.66
CA GLY A 108 21.98 33.47 11.11
C GLY A 108 21.28 34.82 10.86
N ALA A 109 21.92 35.74 10.14
CA ALA A 109 21.34 37.06 9.79
C ALA A 109 20.43 37.02 8.53
N LEU A 110 20.26 35.90 7.89
CA LEU A 110 19.52 35.72 6.63
C LEU A 110 18.46 34.64 6.75
N ASN A 111 17.48 34.63 5.85
CA ASN A 111 16.43 33.60 5.81
C ASN A 111 16.78 32.53 4.77
N CYS A 112 16.67 31.25 5.19
CA CYS A 112 16.72 30.09 4.31
C CYS A 112 15.30 29.63 4.01
N GLN A 113 14.98 29.43 2.73
CA GLN A 113 13.70 28.92 2.28
C GLN A 113 13.91 27.60 1.55
N THR A 114 13.18 26.60 1.95
CA THR A 114 13.08 25.32 1.24
C THR A 114 11.69 25.22 0.61
N ARG A 115 11.62 24.87 -0.66
CA ARG A 115 10.36 24.63 -1.39
C ARG A 115 10.41 23.29 -2.10
N ASN A 116 9.29 22.58 -2.08
CA ASN A 116 9.05 21.45 -2.94
C ASN A 116 7.76 21.72 -3.72
N ASN A 117 7.83 21.65 -5.06
CA ASN A 117 6.71 21.97 -5.92
C ASN A 117 6.00 20.73 -6.46
N TRP A 118 6.72 19.61 -6.58
CA TRP A 118 6.15 18.34 -7.01
C TRP A 118 6.89 17.14 -6.40
N PHE A 119 6.18 16.08 -6.24
CA PHE A 119 6.66 14.82 -5.69
C PHE A 119 6.07 13.68 -6.49
N GLY A 120 6.86 12.72 -6.91
CA GLY A 120 6.42 11.55 -7.65
C GLY A 120 6.98 10.29 -7.04
N THR A 121 6.23 9.20 -7.11
CA THR A 121 6.70 7.89 -6.66
C THR A 121 6.37 6.78 -7.65
N VAL A 122 7.21 5.75 -7.65
CA VAL A 122 6.95 4.48 -8.31
C VAL A 122 7.19 3.37 -7.29
N ARG A 123 6.12 2.63 -6.95
CA ARG A 123 6.12 1.74 -5.79
C ARG A 123 5.52 0.38 -6.12
N GLY A 124 6.11 -0.68 -5.54
CA GLY A 124 5.46 -1.96 -5.39
C GLY A 124 4.51 -1.94 -4.18
N ARG A 125 3.40 -2.65 -4.26
CA ARG A 125 2.49 -2.85 -3.12
C ARG A 125 2.18 -4.33 -2.92
N VAL A 126 2.07 -4.71 -1.65
CA VAL A 126 1.66 -6.05 -1.23
C VAL A 126 0.56 -5.88 -0.19
N GLY A 127 -0.60 -6.49 -0.43
CA GLY A 127 -1.75 -6.41 0.46
C GLY A 127 -2.41 -7.74 0.70
N TYR A 128 -3.27 -7.78 1.69
CA TYR A 128 -4.09 -8.92 2.02
C TYR A 128 -5.58 -8.53 1.94
N ALA A 129 -6.31 -9.18 1.04
CA ALA A 129 -7.71 -8.88 0.79
C ALA A 129 -8.62 -9.53 1.84
N PHE A 130 -9.31 -8.69 2.61
CA PHE A 130 -10.41 -9.04 3.49
C PHE A 130 -11.73 -8.64 2.83
N ASP A 131 -12.17 -9.42 1.84
CA ASP A 131 -13.34 -9.11 1.02
C ASP A 131 -13.24 -7.70 0.38
N ARG A 132 -13.88 -6.70 0.95
CA ARG A 132 -13.93 -5.31 0.46
C ARG A 132 -12.86 -4.39 1.03
N PHE A 133 -11.98 -4.89 1.89
CA PHE A 133 -10.89 -4.14 2.50
C PHE A 133 -9.54 -4.74 2.13
N LEU A 134 -8.60 -3.90 1.83
CA LEU A 134 -7.25 -4.26 1.44
C LEU A 134 -6.23 -3.44 2.25
N PRO A 135 -5.84 -3.87 3.45
CA PRO A 135 -4.62 -3.36 4.07
C PRO A 135 -3.41 -3.77 3.23
N TYR A 136 -2.44 -2.86 3.08
CA TYR A 136 -1.27 -3.09 2.26
C TYR A 136 -0.04 -2.36 2.78
N PHE A 137 1.11 -2.91 2.42
CA PHE A 137 2.42 -2.27 2.50
C PHE A 137 2.85 -1.84 1.10
N THR A 138 3.61 -0.76 1.04
CA THR A 138 4.14 -0.25 -0.22
C THR A 138 5.58 0.20 -0.04
N GLY A 139 6.38 0.13 -1.11
CA GLY A 139 7.74 0.59 -1.10
C GLY A 139 8.30 0.74 -2.51
N GLY A 140 9.21 1.66 -2.69
CA GLY A 140 9.77 1.94 -4.00
C GLY A 140 10.64 3.18 -4.04
N LEU A 141 10.66 3.81 -5.20
CA LEU A 141 11.42 5.02 -5.47
C LEU A 141 10.55 6.26 -5.28
N ALA A 142 11.15 7.29 -4.75
CA ALA A 142 10.59 8.63 -4.65
C ALA A 142 11.48 9.60 -5.43
N VAL A 143 10.87 10.53 -6.14
CA VAL A 143 11.56 11.60 -6.87
C VAL A 143 10.89 12.92 -6.54
N GLY A 144 11.65 13.92 -6.18
CA GLY A 144 11.13 15.24 -5.83
C GLY A 144 12.04 16.36 -6.28
N ASP A 145 11.43 17.52 -6.49
CA ASP A 145 12.13 18.76 -6.77
C ASP A 145 12.41 19.47 -5.46
N ILE A 146 13.67 19.83 -5.22
CA ILE A 146 14.10 20.57 -4.03
C ILE A 146 14.67 21.89 -4.49
N GLU A 147 13.99 22.98 -4.16
CA GLU A 147 14.49 24.34 -4.33
C GLU A 147 14.98 24.87 -2.98
N ALA A 148 16.29 25.08 -2.89
CA ALA A 148 16.93 25.72 -1.75
C ALA A 148 17.31 27.16 -2.12
N ASN A 149 16.68 28.14 -1.50
CA ASN A 149 16.91 29.55 -1.71
C ASN A 149 17.41 30.21 -0.42
N ARG A 150 18.49 30.98 -0.51
CA ARG A 150 18.97 31.86 0.55
C ARG A 150 18.88 33.32 0.11
N THR A 151 18.33 34.17 0.97
CA THR A 151 18.17 35.59 0.64
C THR A 151 19.51 36.21 0.24
N GLY A 152 19.62 36.76 -0.99
CA GLY A 152 20.83 37.38 -1.54
C GLY A 152 21.76 36.47 -2.31
N PHE A 153 21.40 35.20 -2.52
CA PHE A 153 22.15 34.22 -3.32
C PHE A 153 21.31 33.65 -4.46
N ILE A 154 21.98 33.08 -5.47
CA ILE A 154 21.34 32.40 -6.60
C ILE A 154 20.93 31.00 -6.09
N GLY A 155 19.64 30.75 -5.90
CA GLY A 155 19.15 29.45 -5.41
C GLY A 155 19.60 28.28 -6.27
N SER A 156 19.72 27.09 -5.67
CA SER A 156 19.93 25.82 -6.37
C SER A 156 18.59 25.10 -6.52
N LYS A 157 18.38 24.54 -7.71
CA LYS A 157 17.24 23.67 -8.01
C LYS A 157 17.76 22.33 -8.48
N ASP A 158 17.55 21.29 -7.67
CA ASP A 158 17.99 19.94 -7.96
C ASP A 158 16.82 18.97 -7.87
N THR A 159 16.82 17.95 -8.73
CA THR A 159 15.86 16.84 -8.67
C THR A 159 16.54 15.66 -8.01
N ASN A 160 16.04 15.26 -6.85
CA ASN A 160 16.61 14.17 -6.10
C ASN A 160 15.73 12.93 -6.21
N ALA A 161 16.40 11.78 -6.24
CA ALA A 161 15.77 10.47 -6.17
C ALA A 161 16.17 9.79 -4.87
N GLY A 162 15.17 9.22 -4.20
CA GLY A 162 15.33 8.51 -2.94
C GLY A 162 14.44 7.28 -2.87
N TRP A 163 14.22 6.80 -1.69
CA TRP A 163 13.35 5.65 -1.45
C TRP A 163 12.14 6.03 -0.60
N THR A 164 11.07 5.25 -0.73
CA THR A 164 9.85 5.44 0.07
C THR A 164 9.30 4.10 0.52
N VAL A 165 8.75 4.10 1.73
CA VAL A 165 7.97 2.98 2.26
C VAL A 165 6.70 3.52 2.89
N GLY A 166 5.67 2.69 2.94
CA GLY A 166 4.42 3.11 3.52
C GLY A 166 3.46 1.98 3.81
N VAL A 167 2.38 2.36 4.44
CA VAL A 167 1.26 1.49 4.77
C VAL A 167 -0.05 2.18 4.45
N GLY A 168 -1.04 1.41 4.06
CA GLY A 168 -2.36 1.95 3.78
C GLY A 168 -3.45 0.92 3.91
N ILE A 169 -4.65 1.42 3.84
CA ILE A 169 -5.86 0.61 3.72
C ILE A 169 -6.71 1.17 2.59
N GLU A 170 -7.18 0.27 1.73
CA GLU A 170 -8.10 0.59 0.64
C GLU A 170 -9.41 -0.15 0.83
N GLY A 171 -10.53 0.51 0.64
CA GLY A 171 -11.86 -0.07 0.81
C GLY A 171 -12.74 0.20 -0.41
N VAL A 172 -13.56 -0.79 -0.77
CA VAL A 172 -14.57 -0.66 -1.84
C VAL A 172 -15.73 0.16 -1.33
N ILE A 173 -16.03 1.28 -2.00
CA ILE A 173 -17.17 2.15 -1.68
C ILE A 173 -18.41 1.66 -2.44
N ALA A 174 -18.33 1.62 -3.76
CA ALA A 174 -19.43 1.20 -4.62
C ALA A 174 -18.91 0.75 -5.98
N GLY A 175 -19.36 -0.43 -6.46
CA GLY A 175 -18.95 -0.97 -7.76
C GLY A 175 -17.44 -1.00 -7.93
N ASN A 176 -16.94 -0.20 -8.86
CA ASN A 176 -15.52 -0.11 -9.21
C ASN A 176 -14.78 1.02 -8.47
N TRP A 177 -15.46 1.76 -7.58
CA TRP A 177 -14.86 2.84 -6.81
C TRP A 177 -14.30 2.35 -5.49
N THR A 178 -13.05 2.72 -5.20
CA THR A 178 -12.40 2.46 -3.93
C THR A 178 -11.89 3.75 -3.31
N ALA A 179 -11.83 3.80 -1.98
CA ALA A 179 -11.14 4.86 -1.24
C ALA A 179 -9.96 4.28 -0.50
N LYS A 180 -8.88 5.04 -0.43
CA LYS A 180 -7.68 4.66 0.32
C LYS A 180 -7.24 5.76 1.29
N ILE A 181 -6.63 5.34 2.39
CA ILE A 181 -5.85 6.19 3.28
C ILE A 181 -4.46 5.57 3.37
N GLU A 182 -3.43 6.39 3.25
CA GLU A 182 -2.06 5.95 3.15
C GLU A 182 -1.14 6.86 3.96
N TYR A 183 -0.18 6.24 4.65
CA TYR A 183 0.96 6.91 5.24
C TYR A 183 2.22 6.50 4.48
N LEU A 184 3.04 7.48 4.09
CA LEU A 184 4.31 7.28 3.41
C LEU A 184 5.43 7.96 4.20
N TYR A 185 6.52 7.27 4.34
CA TYR A 185 7.80 7.82 4.70
C TYR A 185 8.68 7.84 3.45
N ALA A 186 9.25 8.99 3.12
CA ALA A 186 10.14 9.16 1.99
C ALA A 186 11.45 9.80 2.45
N ASP A 187 12.55 9.22 2.02
CA ASP A 187 13.90 9.74 2.22
C ASP A 187 14.45 10.10 0.83
N LEU A 188 14.62 11.38 0.59
CA LEU A 188 15.09 11.91 -0.71
C LEU A 188 16.62 12.00 -0.78
N GLY A 189 17.32 11.47 0.24
CA GLY A 189 18.79 11.48 0.30
C GLY A 189 19.39 12.88 0.52
N ASP A 190 20.68 12.96 0.30
CA ASP A 190 21.48 14.16 0.53
C ASP A 190 21.55 15.04 -0.71
N THR A 191 21.32 16.33 -0.53
CA THR A 191 21.61 17.36 -1.55
C THR A 191 22.77 18.21 -1.10
N THR A 192 23.81 18.30 -1.91
CA THR A 192 24.94 19.18 -1.64
C THR A 192 24.62 20.59 -2.12
N CYS A 193 24.43 21.53 -1.21
CA CYS A 193 24.36 22.94 -1.57
C CYS A 193 25.77 23.53 -1.69
N SER A 194 26.12 24.06 -2.88
CA SER A 194 27.43 24.63 -3.13
C SER A 194 27.65 25.94 -2.34
N ALA A 195 28.89 26.26 -2.04
CA ALA A 195 29.26 27.51 -1.37
C ALA A 195 28.77 28.75 -2.10
N VAL A 196 28.64 28.70 -3.44
CA VAL A 196 28.12 29.79 -4.26
C VAL A 196 26.63 30.01 -4.07
N ALA A 197 25.87 28.91 -3.90
CA ALA A 197 24.40 28.93 -3.75
C ALA A 197 23.96 29.15 -2.31
N CYS A 198 24.70 28.64 -1.31
CA CYS A 198 24.33 28.69 0.11
C CYS A 198 25.32 29.49 0.98
N GLY A 199 26.40 30.02 0.39
CA GLY A 199 27.45 30.77 1.09
C GLY A 199 28.45 29.90 1.86
N VAL A 200 28.14 28.64 2.14
CA VAL A 200 28.99 27.58 2.70
C VAL A 200 28.51 26.25 2.08
N ALA A 201 29.46 25.40 1.70
CA ALA A 201 29.12 24.06 1.23
C ALA A 201 28.52 23.25 2.39
N THR A 202 27.29 22.79 2.22
CA THR A 202 26.57 22.04 3.26
C THR A 202 25.75 20.92 2.61
N ASN A 203 25.60 19.81 3.33
CA ASN A 203 24.69 18.74 2.94
C ASN A 203 23.34 18.96 3.66
N VAL A 204 22.27 18.82 2.90
CA VAL A 204 20.89 18.93 3.38
C VAL A 204 20.22 17.58 3.20
N ASP A 205 19.89 16.94 4.31
CA ASP A 205 19.10 15.71 4.34
C ASP A 205 17.62 16.08 4.38
N LEU A 206 16.81 15.48 3.54
CA LEU A 206 15.37 15.72 3.54
C LEU A 206 14.61 14.40 3.69
N THR A 207 13.91 14.27 4.81
CA THR A 207 12.92 13.22 5.04
C THR A 207 11.52 13.82 5.05
N VAL A 208 10.56 13.14 4.44
CA VAL A 208 9.18 13.60 4.35
C VAL A 208 8.23 12.50 4.79
N ASN A 209 7.35 12.86 5.71
CA ASN A 209 6.22 12.05 6.14
C ASN A 209 4.95 12.57 5.46
N VAL A 210 4.20 11.69 4.82
CA VAL A 210 2.99 12.04 4.06
C VAL A 210 1.81 11.24 4.60
N VAL A 211 0.72 11.94 4.90
CA VAL A 211 -0.59 11.33 5.15
C VAL A 211 -1.53 11.80 4.06
N ARG A 212 -2.07 10.85 3.29
CA ARG A 212 -2.97 11.18 2.18
C ARG A 212 -4.16 10.23 2.08
N GLY A 213 -5.26 10.75 1.56
CA GLY A 213 -6.43 9.99 1.14
C GLY A 213 -6.55 10.00 -0.37
N GLY A 214 -7.19 8.99 -0.95
CA GLY A 214 -7.41 8.91 -2.39
C GLY A 214 -8.69 8.19 -2.76
N LEU A 215 -9.14 8.48 -3.96
CA LEU A 215 -10.26 7.79 -4.62
C LEU A 215 -9.75 7.19 -5.92
N ASN A 216 -9.96 5.89 -6.11
CA ASN A 216 -9.57 5.17 -7.31
C ASN A 216 -10.79 4.63 -8.02
N TYR A 217 -10.73 4.62 -9.34
CA TYR A 217 -11.64 3.90 -10.22
C TYR A 217 -10.90 2.75 -10.87
N ARG A 218 -11.41 1.54 -10.71
CA ARG A 218 -10.84 0.32 -11.28
C ARG A 218 -11.62 -0.09 -12.52
N PHE A 219 -10.87 -0.48 -13.55
CA PHE A 219 -11.40 -0.92 -14.84
C PHE A 219 -11.60 -2.44 -14.93
#